data_d7abfc3a3529d7503a974dcf3322fb55
#
_entry.id   d7abfc3a3529d7503a974dcf3322fb55
#
_cell.length_a   1.000
_cell.length_b   1.000
_cell.length_c   1.000
_cell.angle_alpha   90.00
_cell.angle_beta   90.00
_cell.angle_gamma   90.00
#
_symmetry.space_group_name_H-M   'P 1'
#
loop_
_entity.id
_entity.type
_entity.pdbx_description
1 polymer ?
#
loop_
_entity_poly.entity_id
_entity_poly.type
_entity_poly.pdbx_seq_one_letter_code
_entity_poly.pdbx_strand_id
1 'polypeptide(L)'
;MTFSQQPPQPGPPGRPPAAQAPGLGRAALASSGAVVGIVTALVALGAAQLVAAVLSSPIGAPVAAVGELSINHAPAAVKNFAIREFGSSDKTVLVWGIRGVLIIFAAVIGILAVRKLWQGMVGLAVFGAIGVYAALSQPRSTATDVLPSLIGAVVASFALHYFASLGTRLAANRGSGAGAGQPRPAHQGSAQPGWLPPGATPPGPPRPGSAQPDSAQPDSAQPDSAQPGAAWAPAAQPAGNQRGATRPGAANAPQPGAVWRPIGPFGSSASDLVSDRRRFLFGSAAAAAVSLIAYAGGSWLGETRNVSAIQHALKLPAPAKPAPPLPRGTDLKIPGLSSFITPNSSFYRVDTAIVVPEIAPANWQLRIHGMVRKELMLSFEDLIKRPLIEDYVTLCCVSNPVSGPYIGNAKWLGASLRSLLQEAGIKAGADQLFCTSSDGFNSGTPVATAMDGRDAMLAVAMNDAPLPVEHGFPARLVIPGLYGYVSACKWIVDIEVTTYAANVSYWAQRGWDPQAPIKTESRIDVPTGANPIKAGQRVSIAGVAWAQHKGIEAVEVRVGGGSWNQATLATVPGIDTWRQWVYEWDASVRPGTYLIEARATDKTGYTQTALQEPPEPNGASGYPTVQVSVQA
;
A
#
# COMPACT_ATOMS: atom_id res chain seq x y z
N MET A 1 95.30 -35.34 30.15
CA MET A 1 93.99 -35.23 30.79
C MET A 1 93.07 -34.51 29.85
N THR A 2 92.32 -35.25 29.05
CA THR A 2 91.40 -34.73 28.04
C THR A 2 89.98 -34.91 28.56
N PHE A 3 89.31 -33.80 28.86
CA PHE A 3 87.90 -33.80 29.24
C PHE A 3 87.03 -33.79 27.95
N SER A 4 86.27 -34.86 27.77
CA SER A 4 85.25 -34.98 26.73
C SER A 4 84.00 -34.21 27.17
N GLN A 5 83.59 -33.20 26.42
CA GLN A 5 82.29 -32.49 26.56
C GLN A 5 81.25 -33.21 25.72
N GLN A 6 80.19 -33.67 26.40
CA GLN A 6 78.95 -34.15 25.74
C GLN A 6 78.15 -32.99 25.15
N PRO A 7 77.53 -33.10 23.94
CA PRO A 7 76.69 -32.08 23.36
C PRO A 7 75.33 -32.03 24.10
N PRO A 8 74.72 -30.82 24.16
CA PRO A 8 73.43 -30.65 24.83
C PRO A 8 72.29 -31.33 24.04
N GLN A 9 71.40 -31.96 24.78
CA GLN A 9 70.17 -32.57 24.22
C GLN A 9 69.18 -31.51 23.69
N PRO A 10 68.49 -31.75 22.56
CA PRO A 10 67.47 -30.84 22.05
C PRO A 10 66.27 -30.86 23.00
N GLY A 11 65.79 -29.63 23.32
CA GLY A 11 64.57 -29.40 24.09
C GLY A 11 63.30 -29.88 23.36
N PRO A 12 62.21 -30.15 24.10
CA PRO A 12 60.99 -30.66 23.51
C PRO A 12 60.40 -29.66 22.49
N PRO A 13 59.84 -30.16 21.38
CA PRO A 13 59.27 -29.29 20.34
C PRO A 13 58.14 -28.42 20.91
N GLY A 14 58.24 -27.11 20.70
CA GLY A 14 57.23 -26.13 21.07
C GLY A 14 55.87 -26.49 20.46
N ARG A 15 54.83 -26.53 21.29
CA ARG A 15 53.44 -26.68 20.84
C ARG A 15 53.12 -25.60 19.80
N PRO A 16 52.56 -25.96 18.63
CA PRO A 16 52.05 -24.97 17.70
C PRO A 16 50.94 -24.13 18.36
N PRO A 17 50.86 -22.82 18.09
CA PRO A 17 49.79 -21.99 18.61
C PRO A 17 48.45 -22.54 18.14
N ALA A 18 47.54 -22.77 19.09
CA ALA A 18 46.19 -23.22 18.80
C ALA A 18 45.53 -22.19 17.87
N ALA A 19 45.24 -22.59 16.64
CA ALA A 19 44.46 -21.83 15.71
C ALA A 19 43.08 -21.57 16.34
N GLN A 20 42.88 -20.35 16.80
CA GLN A 20 41.57 -19.89 17.22
C GLN A 20 40.66 -19.89 15.97
N ALA A 21 39.64 -20.73 16.00
CA ALA A 21 38.57 -20.72 15.01
C ALA A 21 37.61 -19.53 15.30
N PRO A 22 37.69 -18.37 14.59
CA PRO A 22 37.00 -17.15 15.01
C PRO A 22 35.60 -16.99 14.43
N GLY A 23 35.03 -17.99 13.75
CA GLY A 23 33.84 -17.79 12.91
C GLY A 23 32.48 -18.04 13.56
N LEU A 24 32.36 -19.05 14.37
CA LEU A 24 31.03 -19.54 14.84
C LEU A 24 30.35 -18.65 15.90
N GLY A 25 31.10 -18.01 16.78
CA GLY A 25 30.55 -17.10 17.78
C GLY A 25 29.99 -15.78 17.20
N ARG A 26 30.65 -15.24 16.19
CA ARG A 26 30.24 -13.99 15.55
C ARG A 26 28.99 -14.17 14.68
N ALA A 27 28.86 -15.28 13.98
CA ALA A 27 27.68 -15.61 13.18
C ALA A 27 26.43 -15.84 14.07
N ALA A 28 26.59 -16.51 15.21
CA ALA A 28 25.50 -16.73 16.15
C ALA A 28 25.02 -15.42 16.81
N LEU A 29 25.93 -14.50 17.13
CA LEU A 29 25.61 -13.16 17.61
C LEU A 29 24.87 -12.33 16.55
N ALA A 30 25.28 -12.42 15.30
CA ALA A 30 24.64 -11.69 14.20
C ALA A 30 23.21 -12.22 13.95
N SER A 31 23.03 -13.55 13.91
CA SER A 31 21.70 -14.14 13.67
C SER A 31 20.72 -13.87 14.82
N SER A 32 21.14 -13.98 16.08
CA SER A 32 20.28 -13.64 17.22
C SER A 32 19.97 -12.15 17.27
N GLY A 33 20.95 -11.30 16.96
CA GLY A 33 20.76 -9.86 16.86
C GLY A 33 19.76 -9.45 15.78
N ALA A 34 19.84 -10.05 14.59
CA ALA A 34 18.88 -9.80 13.52
C ALA A 34 17.45 -10.14 13.94
N VAL A 35 17.24 -11.29 14.59
CA VAL A 35 15.91 -11.69 15.12
C VAL A 35 15.43 -10.69 16.18
N VAL A 36 16.29 -10.29 17.12
CA VAL A 36 15.95 -9.27 18.14
C VAL A 36 15.48 -7.98 17.48
N GLY A 37 16.20 -7.50 16.48
CA GLY A 37 15.83 -6.26 15.78
C GLY A 37 14.50 -6.37 15.04
N ILE A 38 14.28 -7.45 14.28
CA ILE A 38 13.03 -7.68 13.53
C ILE A 38 11.83 -7.78 14.49
N VAL A 39 11.94 -8.54 15.58
CA VAL A 39 10.86 -8.66 16.58
C VAL A 39 10.58 -7.29 17.22
N THR A 40 11.61 -6.54 17.57
CA THR A 40 11.47 -5.18 18.11
C THR A 40 10.74 -4.25 17.13
N ALA A 41 11.06 -4.31 15.84
CA ALA A 41 10.39 -3.51 14.82
C ALA A 41 8.92 -3.91 14.66
N LEU A 42 8.60 -5.20 14.69
CA LEU A 42 7.20 -5.66 14.66
C LEU A 42 6.41 -5.16 15.88
N VAL A 43 7.01 -5.20 17.07
CA VAL A 43 6.39 -4.67 18.31
C VAL A 43 6.16 -3.16 18.19
N ALA A 44 7.14 -2.41 17.68
CA ALA A 44 7.03 -0.98 17.44
C ALA A 44 5.89 -0.62 16.49
N LEU A 45 5.88 -1.29 15.33
CA LEU A 45 4.88 -1.03 14.29
C LEU A 45 3.48 -1.46 14.72
N GLY A 46 3.34 -2.59 15.41
CA GLY A 46 2.05 -3.04 15.95
C GLY A 46 1.48 -2.06 16.97
N ALA A 47 2.31 -1.59 17.91
CA ALA A 47 1.90 -0.59 18.90
C ALA A 47 1.54 0.75 18.23
N ALA A 48 2.37 1.22 17.30
CA ALA A 48 2.13 2.46 16.57
C ALA A 48 0.83 2.41 15.75
N GLN A 49 0.57 1.29 15.07
CA GLN A 49 -0.66 1.11 14.28
C GLN A 49 -1.92 1.13 15.15
N LEU A 50 -1.88 0.48 16.33
CA LEU A 50 -3.00 0.54 17.28
C LEU A 50 -3.25 1.97 17.77
N VAL A 51 -2.20 2.71 18.11
CA VAL A 51 -2.34 4.10 18.56
C VAL A 51 -2.89 4.97 17.44
N ALA A 52 -2.39 4.81 16.20
CA ALA A 52 -2.91 5.52 15.04
C ALA A 52 -4.41 5.24 14.82
N ALA A 53 -4.83 3.99 14.95
CA ALA A 53 -6.23 3.60 14.83
C ALA A 53 -7.10 4.18 15.94
N VAL A 54 -6.64 4.17 17.20
CA VAL A 54 -7.36 4.74 18.35
C VAL A 54 -7.56 6.25 18.18
N LEU A 55 -6.53 6.95 17.69
CA LEU A 55 -6.57 8.39 17.46
C LEU A 55 -7.29 8.78 16.17
N SER A 56 -7.72 7.80 15.37
CA SER A 56 -8.29 8.03 14.02
C SER A 56 -7.37 8.86 13.13
N SER A 57 -6.06 8.59 13.24
CA SER A 57 -4.98 9.28 12.51
C SER A 57 -4.23 8.29 11.60
N PRO A 58 -4.81 7.92 10.43
CA PRO A 58 -4.13 7.02 9.49
C PRO A 58 -2.81 7.60 8.97
N ILE A 59 -2.70 8.93 8.89
CA ILE A 59 -1.50 9.67 8.48
C ILE A 59 -0.40 9.56 9.53
N GLY A 60 -0.75 9.42 10.82
CA GLY A 60 0.20 9.24 11.92
C GLY A 60 0.84 7.84 11.96
N ALA A 61 0.35 6.88 11.18
CA ALA A 61 0.94 5.54 11.09
C ALA A 61 2.34 5.62 10.44
N PRO A 62 3.44 5.14 11.11
CA PRO A 62 4.80 5.41 10.67
C PRO A 62 5.13 4.97 9.23
N VAL A 63 4.63 3.81 8.80
CA VAL A 63 4.88 3.29 7.45
C VAL A 63 4.20 4.17 6.39
N ALA A 64 2.97 4.63 6.66
CA ALA A 64 2.23 5.50 5.78
C ALA A 64 2.89 6.88 5.69
N ALA A 65 3.23 7.48 6.85
CA ALA A 65 3.88 8.78 6.92
C ALA A 65 5.24 8.82 6.18
N VAL A 66 6.08 7.79 6.37
CA VAL A 66 7.37 7.65 5.66
C VAL A 66 7.14 7.42 4.17
N GLY A 67 6.11 6.68 3.80
CA GLY A 67 5.74 6.44 2.40
C GLY A 67 5.37 7.74 1.68
N GLU A 68 4.48 8.54 2.26
CA GLU A 68 4.08 9.84 1.73
C GLU A 68 5.28 10.80 1.65
N LEU A 69 6.11 10.87 2.71
CA LEU A 69 7.33 11.66 2.70
C LEU A 69 8.25 11.25 1.54
N SER A 70 8.39 9.94 1.30
CA SER A 70 9.21 9.40 0.21
C SER A 70 8.67 9.79 -1.16
N ILE A 71 7.35 9.71 -1.38
CA ILE A 71 6.71 10.16 -2.62
C ILE A 71 6.94 11.66 -2.82
N ASN A 72 6.71 12.47 -1.79
CA ASN A 72 6.78 13.92 -1.92
C ASN A 72 8.20 14.41 -2.26
N HIS A 73 9.23 13.73 -1.76
CA HIS A 73 10.64 14.12 -1.98
C HIS A 73 11.34 13.32 -3.09
N ALA A 74 10.70 12.31 -3.68
CA ALA A 74 11.32 11.55 -4.76
C ALA A 74 11.56 12.44 -6.01
N PRO A 75 12.74 12.37 -6.66
CA PRO A 75 12.99 13.07 -7.90
C PRO A 75 12.01 12.68 -9.01
N ALA A 76 11.72 13.61 -9.92
CA ALA A 76 10.78 13.37 -11.02
C ALA A 76 11.14 12.13 -11.85
N ALA A 77 12.43 11.92 -12.14
CA ALA A 77 12.90 10.76 -12.90
C ALA A 77 12.53 9.42 -12.23
N VAL A 78 12.62 9.34 -10.89
CA VAL A 78 12.25 8.13 -10.12
C VAL A 78 10.74 7.91 -10.16
N LYS A 79 9.95 8.97 -10.03
CA LYS A 79 8.47 8.90 -10.11
C LYS A 79 8.01 8.47 -11.49
N ASN A 80 8.55 9.08 -12.54
CA ASN A 80 8.21 8.76 -13.93
C ASN A 80 8.61 7.32 -14.28
N PHE A 81 9.77 6.85 -13.79
CA PHE A 81 10.17 5.45 -13.90
C PHE A 81 9.14 4.53 -13.21
N ALA A 82 8.78 4.84 -11.96
CA ALA A 82 7.83 4.01 -11.20
C ALA A 82 6.45 3.94 -11.87
N ILE A 83 5.94 5.07 -12.36
CA ILE A 83 4.65 5.13 -13.07
C ILE A 83 4.72 4.33 -14.37
N ARG A 84 5.80 4.44 -15.13
CA ARG A 84 5.96 3.75 -16.41
C ARG A 84 6.09 2.24 -16.24
N GLU A 85 6.91 1.77 -15.28
CA GLU A 85 7.20 0.34 -15.11
C GLU A 85 6.14 -0.39 -14.28
N PHE A 86 5.55 0.27 -13.28
CA PHE A 86 4.63 -0.36 -12.32
C PHE A 86 3.17 0.09 -12.48
N GLY A 87 2.89 1.15 -13.23
CA GLY A 87 1.54 1.65 -13.49
C GLY A 87 0.77 1.89 -12.19
N SER A 88 -0.40 1.26 -12.06
CA SER A 88 -1.26 1.35 -10.85
C SER A 88 -0.69 0.61 -9.63
N SER A 89 0.35 -0.23 -9.80
CA SER A 89 1.01 -0.99 -8.73
C SER A 89 2.19 -0.26 -8.10
N ASP A 90 2.54 0.94 -8.55
CA ASP A 90 3.68 1.75 -8.10
C ASP A 90 3.72 1.93 -6.58
N LYS A 91 2.59 2.24 -5.95
CA LYS A 91 2.45 2.40 -4.51
C LYS A 91 2.64 1.10 -3.75
N THR A 92 2.12 -0.01 -4.28
CA THR A 92 2.29 -1.33 -3.69
C THR A 92 3.76 -1.72 -3.67
N VAL A 93 4.46 -1.50 -4.79
CA VAL A 93 5.92 -1.74 -4.90
C VAL A 93 6.69 -0.84 -3.94
N LEU A 94 6.34 0.44 -3.83
CA LEU A 94 6.96 1.37 -2.90
C LEU A 94 6.79 0.91 -1.44
N VAL A 95 5.57 0.57 -1.03
CA VAL A 95 5.27 0.11 0.35
C VAL A 95 6.04 -1.17 0.68
N TRP A 96 6.11 -2.13 -0.24
CA TRP A 96 6.92 -3.34 -0.06
C TRP A 96 8.42 -3.03 -0.02
N GLY A 97 8.90 -2.09 -0.84
CA GLY A 97 10.27 -1.60 -0.80
C GLY A 97 10.62 -0.98 0.57
N ILE A 98 9.77 -0.10 1.08
CA ILE A 98 9.93 0.50 2.41
C ILE A 98 9.96 -0.58 3.49
N ARG A 99 9.03 -1.55 3.45
CA ARG A 99 9.03 -2.68 4.41
C ARG A 99 10.33 -3.49 4.34
N GLY A 100 10.86 -3.74 3.14
CA GLY A 100 12.15 -4.42 2.95
C GLY A 100 13.31 -3.65 3.59
N VAL A 101 13.40 -2.35 3.34
CA VAL A 101 14.40 -1.46 3.94
C VAL A 101 14.26 -1.44 5.47
N LEU A 102 13.04 -1.33 5.99
CA LEU A 102 12.77 -1.38 7.44
C LEU A 102 13.27 -2.68 8.08
N ILE A 103 13.06 -3.83 7.44
CA ILE A 103 13.53 -5.14 7.93
C ILE A 103 15.08 -5.17 8.00
N ILE A 104 15.75 -4.65 6.97
CA ILE A 104 17.22 -4.59 6.94
C ILE A 104 17.74 -3.69 8.07
N PHE A 105 17.21 -2.49 8.22
CA PHE A 105 17.60 -1.57 9.29
C PHE A 105 17.30 -2.15 10.67
N ALA A 106 16.14 -2.77 10.86
CA ALA A 106 15.79 -3.44 12.11
C ALA A 106 16.80 -4.55 12.46
N ALA A 107 17.17 -5.37 11.49
CA ALA A 107 18.19 -6.41 11.69
C ALA A 107 19.54 -5.80 12.11
N VAL A 108 19.98 -4.73 11.46
CA VAL A 108 21.21 -4.01 11.80
C VAL A 108 21.16 -3.43 13.23
N ILE A 109 20.05 -2.74 13.58
CA ILE A 109 19.84 -2.19 14.94
C ILE A 109 19.90 -3.30 15.99
N GLY A 110 19.26 -4.44 15.73
CA GLY A 110 19.29 -5.58 16.64
C GLY A 110 20.69 -6.20 16.78
N ILE A 111 21.45 -6.33 15.70
CA ILE A 111 22.85 -6.78 15.73
C ILE A 111 23.72 -5.83 16.56
N LEU A 112 23.52 -4.52 16.40
CA LEU A 112 24.22 -3.50 17.17
C LEU A 112 23.83 -3.56 18.66
N ALA A 113 22.53 -3.72 18.95
CA ALA A 113 22.00 -3.81 20.32
C ALA A 113 22.56 -5.01 21.10
N VAL A 114 22.66 -6.19 20.47
CA VAL A 114 23.24 -7.38 21.09
C VAL A 114 24.75 -7.22 21.36
N ARG A 115 25.44 -6.41 20.54
CA ARG A 115 26.86 -6.09 20.77
C ARG A 115 27.04 -5.01 21.84
N LYS A 116 26.32 -3.91 21.73
CA LYS A 116 26.32 -2.77 22.66
C LYS A 116 24.93 -2.16 22.68
N LEU A 117 24.17 -2.35 23.74
CA LEU A 117 22.77 -1.94 23.84
C LEU A 117 22.54 -0.46 23.47
N TRP A 118 23.46 0.46 23.90
CA TRP A 118 23.35 1.87 23.61
C TRP A 118 23.34 2.18 22.09
N GLN A 119 24.10 1.41 21.27
CA GLN A 119 24.12 1.59 19.81
C GLN A 119 22.76 1.24 19.20
N GLY A 120 22.13 0.15 19.68
CA GLY A 120 20.77 -0.20 19.28
C GLY A 120 19.75 0.84 19.71
N MET A 121 19.87 1.40 20.92
CA MET A 121 18.99 2.47 21.41
C MET A 121 19.14 3.75 20.59
N VAL A 122 20.35 4.14 20.19
CA VAL A 122 20.58 5.27 19.28
C VAL A 122 19.93 5.02 17.93
N GLY A 123 20.10 3.82 17.35
CA GLY A 123 19.45 3.46 16.08
C GLY A 123 17.92 3.54 16.18
N LEU A 124 17.34 3.07 17.28
CA LEU A 124 15.90 3.16 17.52
C LEU A 124 15.42 4.60 17.71
N ALA A 125 16.19 5.44 18.40
CA ALA A 125 15.89 6.85 18.56
C ALA A 125 15.89 7.60 17.22
N VAL A 126 16.87 7.33 16.36
CA VAL A 126 16.92 7.87 14.98
C VAL A 126 15.68 7.44 14.19
N PHE A 127 15.29 6.18 14.31
CA PHE A 127 14.10 5.64 13.65
C PHE A 127 12.81 6.31 14.13
N GLY A 128 12.67 6.49 15.46
CA GLY A 128 11.56 7.23 16.05
C GLY A 128 11.51 8.68 15.58
N ALA A 129 12.66 9.35 15.51
CA ALA A 129 12.77 10.72 15.02
C ALA A 129 12.36 10.85 13.54
N ILE A 130 12.74 9.89 12.68
CA ILE A 130 12.29 9.84 11.27
C ILE A 130 10.77 9.70 11.21
N GLY A 131 10.17 8.82 12.02
CA GLY A 131 8.71 8.65 12.07
C GLY A 131 7.97 9.91 12.53
N VAL A 132 8.50 10.61 13.56
CA VAL A 132 7.96 11.90 14.03
C VAL A 132 8.08 12.97 12.94
N TYR A 133 9.25 13.10 12.32
CA TYR A 133 9.47 14.05 11.23
C TYR A 133 8.54 13.78 10.05
N ALA A 134 8.38 12.51 9.66
CA ALA A 134 7.50 12.13 8.58
C ALA A 134 6.03 12.48 8.89
N ALA A 135 5.57 12.25 10.13
CA ALA A 135 4.22 12.61 10.56
C ALA A 135 4.01 14.14 10.54
N LEU A 136 4.96 14.93 11.04
CA LEU A 136 4.88 16.40 11.06
C LEU A 136 5.01 17.02 9.66
N SER A 137 5.65 16.34 8.73
CA SER A 137 5.80 16.80 7.33
C SER A 137 4.54 16.65 6.51
N GLN A 138 3.51 15.99 7.04
CA GLN A 138 2.25 15.82 6.33
C GLN A 138 1.45 17.12 6.31
N PRO A 139 0.78 17.42 5.17
CA PRO A 139 -0.18 18.51 5.11
C PRO A 139 -1.28 18.31 6.16
N ARG A 140 -1.58 19.33 6.96
CA ARG A 140 -2.57 19.30 8.06
C ARG A 140 -2.23 18.36 9.21
N SER A 141 -0.94 18.00 9.39
CA SER A 141 -0.53 17.27 10.58
C SER A 141 -0.89 18.05 11.85
N THR A 142 -1.33 17.31 12.86
CA THR A 142 -1.62 17.79 14.20
C THR A 142 -0.56 17.27 15.17
N ALA A 143 -0.45 17.89 16.34
CA ALA A 143 0.49 17.43 17.37
C ALA A 143 0.20 15.98 17.83
N THR A 144 -1.02 15.49 17.66
CA THR A 144 -1.41 14.12 18.01
C THR A 144 -0.89 13.08 17.02
N ASP A 145 -0.58 13.45 15.78
CA ASP A 145 -0.11 12.54 14.73
C ASP A 145 1.31 12.02 14.98
N VAL A 146 2.07 12.64 15.89
CA VAL A 146 3.38 12.13 16.33
C VAL A 146 3.28 11.00 17.36
N LEU A 147 2.15 10.89 18.07
CA LEU A 147 1.98 9.92 19.17
C LEU A 147 2.18 8.47 18.75
N PRO A 148 1.70 7.99 17.58
CA PRO A 148 1.97 6.64 17.13
C PRO A 148 3.46 6.33 17.04
N SER A 149 4.26 7.23 16.45
CA SER A 149 5.71 7.07 16.33
C SER A 149 6.43 7.12 17.68
N LEU A 150 6.03 8.03 18.58
CA LEU A 150 6.62 8.15 19.91
C LEU A 150 6.31 6.93 20.78
N ILE A 151 5.06 6.52 20.87
CA ILE A 151 4.65 5.37 21.68
C ILE A 151 5.26 4.09 21.11
N GLY A 152 5.27 3.94 19.77
CA GLY A 152 5.95 2.83 19.10
C GLY A 152 7.43 2.75 19.48
N ALA A 153 8.15 3.87 19.48
CA ALA A 153 9.56 3.94 19.86
C ALA A 153 9.79 3.62 21.34
N VAL A 154 8.93 4.08 22.24
CA VAL A 154 9.01 3.76 23.67
C VAL A 154 8.79 2.28 23.91
N VAL A 155 7.73 1.69 23.35
CA VAL A 155 7.43 0.25 23.46
C VAL A 155 8.57 -0.58 22.86
N ALA A 156 9.11 -0.16 21.72
CA ALA A 156 10.27 -0.80 21.09
C ALA A 156 11.53 -0.74 21.97
N SER A 157 11.72 0.35 22.73
CA SER A 157 12.88 0.47 23.64
C SER A 157 12.86 -0.60 24.73
N PHE A 158 11.70 -0.85 25.32
CA PHE A 158 11.52 -1.94 26.29
C PHE A 158 11.71 -3.32 25.63
N ALA A 159 11.12 -3.53 24.45
CA ALA A 159 11.28 -4.78 23.71
C ALA A 159 12.75 -5.04 23.33
N LEU A 160 13.45 -4.02 22.81
CA LEU A 160 14.86 -4.12 22.46
C LEU A 160 15.73 -4.46 23.66
N HIS A 161 15.51 -3.79 24.80
CA HIS A 161 16.24 -4.06 26.05
C HIS A 161 16.02 -5.52 26.51
N TYR A 162 14.76 -5.96 26.53
CA TYR A 162 14.41 -7.32 26.95
C TYR A 162 15.00 -8.38 26.04
N PHE A 163 14.76 -8.32 24.73
CA PHE A 163 15.24 -9.33 23.77
C PHE A 163 16.76 -9.28 23.55
N ALA A 164 17.40 -8.10 23.60
CA ALA A 164 18.85 -8.00 23.53
C ALA A 164 19.52 -8.66 24.74
N SER A 165 18.95 -8.51 25.95
CA SER A 165 19.47 -9.17 27.16
C SER A 165 19.37 -10.70 27.07
N LEU A 166 18.30 -11.24 26.50
CA LEU A 166 18.16 -12.67 26.22
C LEU A 166 19.12 -13.13 25.11
N GLY A 167 19.27 -12.37 24.04
CA GLY A 167 20.16 -12.67 22.92
C GLY A 167 21.64 -12.73 23.34
N THR A 168 22.08 -11.81 24.22
CA THR A 168 23.44 -11.78 24.73
C THR A 168 23.74 -13.00 25.64
N ARG A 169 22.79 -13.41 26.49
CA ARG A 169 22.91 -14.62 27.31
C ARG A 169 23.06 -15.88 26.45
N LEU A 170 22.25 -16.02 25.41
CA LEU A 170 22.31 -17.14 24.47
C LEU A 170 23.63 -17.21 23.69
N ALA A 171 24.17 -16.06 23.31
CA ALA A 171 25.44 -15.98 22.61
C ALA A 171 26.65 -16.29 23.53
N ALA A 172 26.64 -15.82 24.78
CA ALA A 172 27.67 -16.09 25.78
C ALA A 172 27.74 -17.59 26.14
N ASN A 173 26.57 -18.21 26.29
CA ASN A 173 26.46 -19.62 26.65
C ASN A 173 26.88 -20.59 25.52
N ARG A 174 26.77 -20.19 24.24
CA ARG A 174 27.32 -20.97 23.10
C ARG A 174 28.85 -20.92 23.01
N GLY A 175 29.46 -19.83 23.48
CA GLY A 175 30.92 -19.68 23.53
C GLY A 175 31.57 -20.54 24.60
N SER A 176 30.90 -20.77 25.73
CA SER A 176 31.41 -21.59 26.86
C SER A 176 31.22 -23.10 26.65
N GLY A 177 30.27 -23.54 25.82
CA GLY A 177 30.02 -24.95 25.54
C GLY A 177 31.00 -25.61 24.55
N ALA A 178 31.80 -24.84 23.84
CA ALA A 178 32.79 -25.35 22.87
C ALA A 178 34.14 -25.77 23.52
N GLY A 179 34.31 -25.46 24.83
CA GLY A 179 35.54 -25.77 25.59
C GLY A 179 35.47 -26.99 26.51
N ALA A 180 34.33 -27.65 26.66
CA ALA A 180 34.11 -28.70 27.66
C ALA A 180 33.99 -30.12 27.07
N GLY A 181 34.81 -30.44 26.09
CA GLY A 181 34.86 -31.78 25.46
C GLY A 181 36.25 -32.36 25.39
N GLN A 182 36.99 -32.44 26.52
CA GLN A 182 38.13 -33.36 26.59
C GLN A 182 37.70 -34.59 27.37
N PRO A 183 37.82 -35.81 26.84
CA PRO A 183 37.63 -37.02 27.59
C PRO A 183 38.80 -37.19 28.55
N ARG A 184 38.50 -37.41 29.85
CA ARG A 184 39.50 -37.86 30.84
C ARG A 184 40.08 -39.19 30.40
N PRO A 185 41.41 -39.42 30.51
CA PRO A 185 42.00 -40.73 30.25
C PRO A 185 41.53 -41.73 31.32
N ALA A 186 41.00 -42.84 30.86
CA ALA A 186 40.61 -43.96 31.70
C ALA A 186 41.86 -44.64 32.29
N HIS A 187 41.85 -44.84 33.60
CA HIS A 187 42.84 -45.68 34.29
C HIS A 187 42.72 -47.09 33.76
N GLN A 188 43.84 -47.64 33.30
CA GLN A 188 44.01 -49.05 33.01
C GLN A 188 43.98 -49.87 34.31
N GLY A 189 42.95 -50.67 34.47
CA GLY A 189 42.92 -51.78 35.46
C GLY A 189 43.01 -53.11 34.71
N SER A 190 44.06 -53.82 34.97
CA SER A 190 44.37 -55.18 34.49
C SER A 190 43.37 -56.21 35.03
N ALA A 191 42.74 -57.01 34.16
CA ALA A 191 42.16 -58.31 34.50
C ALA A 191 42.19 -59.27 33.34
N GLN A 192 42.56 -60.49 33.59
CA GLN A 192 42.83 -61.58 32.67
C GLN A 192 41.62 -62.26 32.04
N PRO A 193 41.83 -63.16 31.04
CA PRO A 193 40.86 -63.66 30.14
C PRO A 193 40.09 -64.90 30.60
N GLY A 194 38.85 -65.01 30.25
CA GLY A 194 37.98 -66.19 30.45
C GLY A 194 37.08 -66.48 29.26
N TRP A 195 37.38 -67.55 28.64
CA TRP A 195 36.61 -68.49 27.79
C TRP A 195 35.22 -68.11 27.17
N LEU A 196 35.17 -68.36 25.86
CA LEU A 196 33.95 -68.45 25.01
C LEU A 196 33.35 -69.88 25.08
N PRO A 197 32.04 -70.03 24.74
CA PRO A 197 31.64 -71.01 23.74
C PRO A 197 30.74 -70.46 22.64
N PRO A 198 30.60 -71.20 21.50
CA PRO A 198 30.23 -70.64 20.23
C PRO A 198 28.73 -70.82 19.86
N GLY A 199 28.24 -70.00 19.00
CA GLY A 199 27.12 -70.32 18.13
C GLY A 199 25.84 -69.48 18.31
N ALA A 200 25.67 -68.48 17.48
CA ALA A 200 24.38 -68.15 16.88
C ALA A 200 24.56 -67.04 15.80
N THR A 201 24.16 -67.34 14.62
CA THR A 201 24.12 -66.50 13.43
C THR A 201 23.08 -65.38 13.50
N PRO A 202 23.31 -64.21 12.86
CA PRO A 202 22.35 -63.14 12.82
C PRO A 202 21.38 -63.29 11.62
N PRO A 203 20.13 -62.80 11.74
CA PRO A 203 19.25 -62.67 10.58
C PRO A 203 19.40 -61.34 9.87
N GLY A 204 19.35 -61.36 8.53
CA GLY A 204 19.52 -60.24 7.64
C GLY A 204 18.23 -59.42 7.43
N PRO A 205 18.35 -58.31 6.67
CA PRO A 205 17.32 -57.27 6.58
C PRO A 205 16.24 -57.60 5.54
N PRO A 206 15.01 -57.12 5.68
CA PRO A 206 14.00 -57.18 4.62
C PRO A 206 14.03 -55.97 3.68
N ARG A 207 13.82 -56.28 2.40
CA ARG A 207 13.68 -55.36 1.27
C ARG A 207 12.25 -54.87 1.09
N PRO A 208 12.05 -53.78 0.29
CA PRO A 208 10.82 -52.99 0.29
C PRO A 208 9.78 -53.53 -0.73
N GLY A 209 8.52 -53.33 -0.38
CA GLY A 209 7.37 -53.58 -1.25
C GLY A 209 6.63 -52.32 -1.59
N SER A 210 6.43 -52.14 -2.89
CA SER A 210 5.64 -51.12 -3.56
C SER A 210 4.14 -51.36 -3.42
N ALA A 211 3.36 -50.32 -3.20
CA ALA A 211 1.99 -50.24 -3.73
C ALA A 211 1.48 -48.81 -3.77
N GLN A 212 0.99 -48.43 -4.91
CA GLN A 212 0.31 -47.19 -5.26
C GLN A 212 -1.22 -47.39 -5.17
N PRO A 213 -2.06 -46.39 -5.58
CA PRO A 213 -2.97 -45.67 -4.68
C PRO A 213 -4.45 -46.02 -4.96
N ASP A 214 -5.31 -45.61 -4.09
CA ASP A 214 -6.73 -45.53 -4.46
C ASP A 214 -7.34 -44.18 -4.03
N SER A 215 -8.03 -43.65 -5.01
CA SER A 215 -8.81 -42.45 -5.11
C SER A 215 -10.18 -42.63 -4.43
N ALA A 216 -10.64 -41.65 -3.68
CA ALA A 216 -12.06 -41.36 -3.56
C ALA A 216 -12.32 -39.91 -3.12
N GLN A 217 -13.06 -39.22 -3.95
CA GLN A 217 -13.66 -37.89 -3.74
C GLN A 217 -15.12 -38.05 -3.26
N PRO A 218 -15.89 -36.96 -3.12
CA PRO A 218 -16.38 -36.44 -1.85
C PRO A 218 -17.91 -36.60 -1.70
N ASP A 219 -18.41 -36.31 -0.55
CA ASP A 219 -19.85 -36.04 -0.42
C ASP A 219 -20.15 -34.79 0.39
N SER A 220 -20.98 -34.01 -0.20
CA SER A 220 -21.61 -32.77 0.20
C SER A 220 -22.75 -33.00 1.19
N ALA A 221 -22.87 -32.18 2.22
CA ALA A 221 -24.17 -31.81 2.78
C ALA A 221 -24.10 -30.53 3.63
N GLN A 222 -24.81 -29.52 3.20
CA GLN A 222 -25.34 -28.37 3.94
C GLN A 222 -26.81 -28.64 4.24
N PRO A 223 -27.54 -27.72 4.90
CA PRO A 223 -27.43 -27.15 6.25
C PRO A 223 -28.74 -27.41 7.06
N ASP A 224 -28.74 -27.03 8.31
CA ASP A 224 -30.04 -26.59 8.88
C ASP A 224 -29.86 -25.58 10.02
N SER A 225 -30.74 -24.64 9.95
CA SER A 225 -31.03 -23.48 10.76
C SER A 225 -31.61 -23.81 12.13
N ALA A 226 -31.30 -23.01 13.14
CA ALA A 226 -32.27 -22.44 14.07
C ALA A 226 -31.65 -21.51 15.13
N GLN A 227 -32.10 -20.28 15.15
CA GLN A 227 -32.16 -19.38 16.32
C GLN A 227 -33.54 -19.59 17.01
N PRO A 228 -33.92 -18.92 18.13
CA PRO A 228 -33.24 -17.97 19.03
C PRO A 228 -33.67 -18.15 20.53
N GLY A 229 -33.17 -17.26 21.41
CA GLY A 229 -33.83 -16.97 22.68
C GLY A 229 -32.87 -16.58 23.81
N ALA A 230 -32.65 -15.36 24.01
CA ALA A 230 -33.16 -14.38 24.97
C ALA A 230 -32.74 -14.55 26.45
N ALA A 231 -31.99 -13.60 26.91
CA ALA A 231 -32.26 -12.64 28.01
C ALA A 231 -31.77 -12.95 29.45
N TRP A 232 -31.20 -11.91 30.01
CA TRP A 232 -31.24 -11.30 31.33
C TRP A 232 -30.06 -11.43 32.28
N ALA A 233 -29.48 -10.27 32.53
CA ALA A 233 -28.76 -9.88 33.74
C ALA A 233 -29.79 -9.58 34.90
N PRO A 234 -29.46 -9.11 36.10
CA PRO A 234 -28.22 -8.50 36.61
C PRO A 234 -27.88 -8.78 38.11
N ALA A 235 -26.75 -8.22 38.54
CA ALA A 235 -26.47 -7.59 39.85
C ALA A 235 -26.48 -8.37 41.17
N ALA A 236 -25.41 -8.27 41.94
CA ALA A 236 -25.32 -7.52 43.20
C ALA A 236 -24.06 -7.87 44.00
N GLN A 237 -23.32 -6.84 44.39
CA GLN A 237 -22.51 -6.78 45.62
C GLN A 237 -23.49 -6.59 46.81
N PRO A 238 -23.12 -6.60 48.16
CA PRO A 238 -21.84 -6.24 48.75
C PRO A 238 -21.50 -6.90 50.13
N ALA A 239 -20.41 -6.40 50.73
CA ALA A 239 -20.09 -6.28 52.17
C ALA A 239 -19.69 -7.57 52.93
N GLY A 240 -18.66 -7.63 53.71
CA GLY A 240 -17.99 -6.68 54.59
C GLY A 240 -17.61 -7.37 55.88
N ASN A 241 -16.60 -6.90 56.53
CA ASN A 241 -16.22 -7.03 57.94
C ASN A 241 -15.05 -7.97 58.27
N GLN A 242 -13.92 -7.37 58.56
CA GLN A 242 -13.38 -6.87 59.84
C GLN A 242 -12.94 -7.93 60.89
N ARG A 243 -11.68 -7.69 61.29
CA ARG A 243 -11.06 -7.82 62.62
C ARG A 243 -10.31 -9.09 62.98
N GLY A 244 -9.07 -8.81 63.43
CA GLY A 244 -8.34 -9.66 64.35
C GLY A 244 -6.84 -9.36 64.38
N ALA A 245 -6.47 -8.32 65.13
CA ALA A 245 -5.09 -8.03 65.52
C ALA A 245 -4.63 -8.92 66.66
N THR A 246 -3.40 -9.37 66.64
CA THR A 246 -2.57 -9.49 67.85
C THR A 246 -1.08 -9.55 67.47
N ARG A 247 -0.30 -8.66 68.03
CA ARG A 247 1.14 -8.67 68.31
C ARG A 247 1.27 -9.04 69.79
N PRO A 248 2.51 -9.25 70.43
CA PRO A 248 3.89 -9.30 69.96
C PRO A 248 4.73 -10.42 70.66
N GLY A 249 6.00 -10.58 70.23
CA GLY A 249 6.96 -11.41 70.96
C GLY A 249 8.40 -11.17 70.51
N ALA A 250 9.20 -10.73 71.39
CA ALA A 250 10.47 -10.04 71.40
C ALA A 250 11.71 -10.79 70.84
N ALA A 251 12.57 -9.99 70.24
CA ALA A 251 14.03 -9.87 70.41
C ALA A 251 14.92 -11.13 70.42
N ASN A 252 15.87 -11.17 69.48
CA ASN A 252 17.28 -11.43 69.77
C ASN A 252 18.19 -10.71 68.77
N ALA A 253 19.18 -10.00 69.29
CA ALA A 253 20.13 -9.14 68.62
C ALA A 253 21.28 -9.94 67.93
N PRO A 254 22.03 -9.31 67.01
CA PRO A 254 22.93 -10.02 66.11
C PRO A 254 24.32 -10.29 66.66
N GLN A 255 24.91 -11.41 66.22
CA GLN A 255 26.34 -11.67 66.35
C GLN A 255 27.10 -11.17 65.12
N PRO A 256 28.28 -10.52 65.27
CA PRO A 256 29.13 -10.06 64.19
C PRO A 256 30.11 -11.13 63.73
N GLY A 257 30.23 -11.34 62.45
CA GLY A 257 31.30 -12.15 61.88
C GLY A 257 30.93 -13.06 60.71
N ALA A 258 30.34 -12.54 59.66
CA ALA A 258 30.27 -13.23 58.39
C ALA A 258 31.19 -12.55 57.37
N VAL A 259 32.34 -13.16 57.13
CA VAL A 259 33.28 -12.81 56.05
C VAL A 259 32.55 -12.97 54.72
N TRP A 260 32.41 -11.87 53.97
CA TRP A 260 31.93 -11.90 52.59
C TRP A 260 32.87 -12.73 51.73
N ARG A 261 32.46 -13.95 51.37
CA ARG A 261 33.07 -14.68 50.25
C ARG A 261 32.47 -14.13 48.94
N PRO A 262 33.29 -13.74 47.96
CA PRO A 262 32.77 -13.41 46.63
C PRO A 262 32.15 -14.68 46.02
N ILE A 263 30.88 -14.58 45.66
CA ILE A 263 30.18 -15.62 44.92
C ILE A 263 30.85 -15.70 43.55
N GLY A 264 31.57 -16.75 43.28
CA GLY A 264 32.14 -17.04 41.97
C GLY A 264 31.03 -17.18 40.90
N PRO A 265 31.35 -17.03 39.62
CA PRO A 265 30.37 -17.06 38.58
C PRO A 265 29.59 -18.39 38.59
N PHE A 266 28.28 -18.30 38.74
CA PHE A 266 27.36 -19.42 38.60
C PHE A 266 27.59 -20.09 37.24
N GLY A 267 28.10 -21.30 37.24
CA GLY A 267 28.09 -22.16 36.07
C GLY A 267 26.64 -22.46 35.71
N SER A 268 26.16 -21.93 34.57
CA SER A 268 24.82 -22.22 34.04
C SER A 268 24.70 -23.72 33.78
N SER A 269 23.71 -24.37 34.38
CA SER A 269 23.41 -25.78 34.14
C SER A 269 22.88 -25.98 32.71
N ALA A 270 23.01 -27.19 32.16
CA ALA A 270 22.45 -27.49 30.82
C ALA A 270 20.93 -27.24 30.75
N SER A 271 20.23 -27.32 31.87
CA SER A 271 18.82 -26.99 32.02
C SER A 271 18.53 -25.50 31.86
N ASP A 272 19.42 -24.60 32.28
CA ASP A 272 19.26 -23.15 32.11
C ASP A 272 19.41 -22.72 30.64
N LEU A 273 20.31 -23.38 29.92
CA LEU A 273 20.53 -23.17 28.48
C LEU A 273 19.30 -23.52 27.64
N VAL A 274 18.65 -24.65 27.93
CA VAL A 274 17.45 -25.09 27.24
C VAL A 274 16.28 -24.13 27.56
N SER A 275 16.19 -23.68 28.82
CA SER A 275 15.14 -22.76 29.26
C SER A 275 15.28 -21.37 28.61
N ASP A 276 16.48 -20.81 28.53
CA ASP A 276 16.73 -19.49 27.91
C ASP A 276 16.49 -19.52 26.40
N ARG A 277 16.92 -20.58 25.71
CA ARG A 277 16.63 -20.77 24.27
C ARG A 277 15.12 -20.87 24.00
N ARG A 278 14.43 -21.63 24.84
CA ARG A 278 12.96 -21.78 24.73
C ARG A 278 12.26 -20.45 25.00
N ARG A 279 12.64 -19.74 26.06
CA ARG A 279 12.11 -18.38 26.37
C ARG A 279 12.37 -17.39 25.25
N PHE A 280 13.55 -17.39 24.64
CA PHE A 280 13.87 -16.52 23.51
C PHE A 280 13.01 -16.84 22.29
N LEU A 281 12.95 -18.11 21.89
CA LEU A 281 12.21 -18.52 20.68
C LEU A 281 10.70 -18.34 20.87
N PHE A 282 10.13 -18.82 21.97
CA PHE A 282 8.70 -18.67 22.23
C PHE A 282 8.33 -17.22 22.55
N GLY A 283 9.15 -16.49 23.30
CA GLY A 283 8.94 -15.07 23.57
C GLY A 283 8.98 -14.22 22.31
N SER A 284 9.95 -14.46 21.41
CA SER A 284 10.03 -13.77 20.12
C SER A 284 8.85 -14.11 19.21
N ALA A 285 8.47 -15.39 19.12
CA ALA A 285 7.33 -15.83 18.33
C ALA A 285 6.00 -15.26 18.88
N ALA A 286 5.81 -15.28 20.19
CA ALA A 286 4.62 -14.72 20.83
C ALA A 286 4.56 -13.18 20.63
N ALA A 287 5.66 -12.47 20.84
CA ALA A 287 5.73 -11.04 20.61
C ALA A 287 5.44 -10.68 19.15
N ALA A 288 5.99 -11.42 18.19
CA ALA A 288 5.71 -11.24 16.77
C ALA A 288 4.22 -11.51 16.45
N ALA A 289 3.64 -12.59 16.96
CA ALA A 289 2.24 -12.93 16.75
C ALA A 289 1.30 -11.85 17.33
N VAL A 290 1.52 -11.43 18.58
CA VAL A 290 0.74 -10.36 19.22
C VAL A 290 0.88 -9.06 18.44
N SER A 291 2.07 -8.73 17.95
CA SER A 291 2.31 -7.51 17.19
C SER A 291 1.64 -7.55 15.81
N LEU A 292 1.61 -8.70 15.14
CA LEU A 292 0.88 -8.88 13.89
C LEU A 292 -0.64 -8.78 14.11
N ILE A 293 -1.15 -9.35 15.20
CA ILE A 293 -2.57 -9.22 15.60
C ILE A 293 -2.88 -7.75 15.91
N ALA A 294 -2.00 -7.05 16.64
CA ALA A 294 -2.14 -5.64 16.96
C ALA A 294 -2.12 -4.77 15.70
N TYR A 295 -1.23 -5.08 14.75
CA TYR A 295 -1.15 -4.40 13.46
C TYR A 295 -2.42 -4.63 12.63
N ALA A 296 -2.85 -5.89 12.48
CA ALA A 296 -4.05 -6.25 11.75
C ALA A 296 -5.32 -5.72 12.43
N GLY A 297 -5.39 -5.80 13.75
CA GLY A 297 -6.49 -5.25 14.55
C GLY A 297 -6.56 -3.72 14.48
N GLY A 298 -5.40 -3.04 14.49
CA GLY A 298 -5.33 -1.61 14.28
C GLY A 298 -5.78 -1.19 12.89
N SER A 299 -5.36 -1.93 11.85
CA SER A 299 -5.82 -1.69 10.48
C SER A 299 -7.34 -1.90 10.37
N TRP A 300 -7.85 -3.00 10.92
CA TRP A 300 -9.28 -3.31 10.91
C TRP A 300 -10.10 -2.29 11.70
N LEU A 301 -9.64 -1.83 12.87
CA LEU A 301 -10.29 -0.77 13.65
C LEU A 301 -10.27 0.58 12.91
N GLY A 302 -9.21 0.88 12.18
CA GLY A 302 -9.14 2.03 11.28
C GLY A 302 -10.21 1.94 10.18
N GLU A 303 -10.35 0.78 9.55
CA GLU A 303 -11.35 0.52 8.51
C GLU A 303 -12.79 0.50 9.03
N THR A 304 -13.07 0.02 10.25
CA THR A 304 -14.45 -0.09 10.81
C THR A 304 -15.00 1.20 11.41
N ARG A 305 -14.17 2.18 11.76
CA ARG A 305 -14.61 3.54 12.14
C ARG A 305 -14.98 4.39 10.92
N ASN A 306 -15.22 3.79 9.85
CA ASN A 306 -15.12 4.16 8.49
C ASN A 306 -16.17 5.18 8.07
N VAL A 307 -15.71 6.23 7.43
CA VAL A 307 -16.48 7.18 6.65
C VAL A 307 -17.40 6.47 5.63
N SER A 308 -17.10 5.22 5.23
CA SER A 308 -17.95 4.40 4.36
C SER A 308 -19.36 4.18 4.92
N ALA A 309 -19.52 3.96 6.22
CA ALA A 309 -20.86 3.82 6.81
C ALA A 309 -21.66 5.13 6.71
N ILE A 310 -20.99 6.28 6.95
CA ILE A 310 -21.58 7.60 6.79
C ILE A 310 -21.90 7.87 5.33
N GLN A 311 -20.99 7.53 4.42
CA GLN A 311 -21.14 7.68 2.97
C GLN A 311 -22.34 6.88 2.46
N HIS A 312 -22.49 5.61 2.85
CA HIS A 312 -23.64 4.77 2.46
C HIS A 312 -24.98 5.26 3.02
N ALA A 313 -24.97 5.88 4.22
CA ALA A 313 -26.17 6.44 4.83
C ALA A 313 -26.54 7.82 4.31
N LEU A 314 -25.62 8.49 3.57
CA LEU A 314 -25.82 9.86 3.10
C LEU A 314 -26.92 9.93 2.03
N LYS A 315 -27.91 10.76 2.30
CA LYS A 315 -28.95 11.08 1.32
C LYS A 315 -28.65 12.43 0.67
N LEU A 316 -28.51 12.42 -0.63
CA LEU A 316 -28.28 13.65 -1.40
C LEU A 316 -29.59 14.17 -1.96
N PRO A 317 -29.75 15.49 -2.07
CA PRO A 317 -30.93 16.09 -2.69
C PRO A 317 -30.98 15.77 -4.19
N ALA A 318 -32.17 15.81 -4.76
CA ALA A 318 -32.36 15.69 -6.19
C ALA A 318 -31.68 16.85 -6.93
N PRO A 319 -31.17 16.64 -8.16
CA PRO A 319 -30.57 17.69 -8.96
C PRO A 319 -31.62 18.72 -9.37
N ALA A 320 -31.25 20.01 -9.29
CA ALA A 320 -32.03 21.10 -9.87
C ALA A 320 -31.98 21.10 -11.42
N LYS A 321 -30.83 20.63 -11.97
CA LYS A 321 -30.65 20.36 -13.40
C LYS A 321 -30.27 18.89 -13.55
N PRO A 322 -31.22 17.98 -13.83
CA PRO A 322 -30.93 16.57 -14.05
C PRO A 322 -30.16 16.36 -15.36
N ALA A 323 -29.36 15.30 -15.41
CA ALA A 323 -28.72 14.86 -16.65
C ALA A 323 -29.78 14.49 -17.70
N PRO A 324 -29.51 14.71 -18.99
CA PRO A 324 -30.43 14.27 -20.03
C PRO A 324 -30.59 12.74 -20.00
N PRO A 325 -31.80 12.22 -20.32
CA PRO A 325 -31.98 10.78 -20.39
C PRO A 325 -31.07 10.18 -21.46
N LEU A 326 -30.54 8.97 -21.20
CA LEU A 326 -29.69 8.29 -22.19
C LEU A 326 -30.51 7.95 -23.45
N PRO A 327 -30.09 8.43 -24.64
CA PRO A 327 -30.71 8.06 -25.88
C PRO A 327 -30.67 6.53 -26.12
N ARG A 328 -31.62 6.00 -26.88
CA ARG A 328 -31.54 4.62 -27.31
C ARG A 328 -30.28 4.39 -28.16
N GLY A 329 -29.58 3.29 -27.96
CA GLY A 329 -28.36 2.96 -28.70
C GLY A 329 -27.10 3.67 -28.17
N THR A 330 -27.15 4.27 -26.99
CA THR A 330 -25.94 4.83 -26.33
C THR A 330 -24.97 3.74 -25.87
N ASP A 331 -25.48 2.56 -25.44
CA ASP A 331 -24.69 1.41 -25.07
C ASP A 331 -24.99 0.26 -26.06
N LEU A 332 -23.98 -0.12 -26.85
CA LEU A 332 -24.13 -1.10 -27.94
C LEU A 332 -24.24 -2.55 -27.44
N LYS A 333 -23.96 -2.82 -26.17
CA LYS A 333 -24.07 -4.16 -25.54
C LYS A 333 -23.25 -5.26 -26.24
N ILE A 334 -22.14 -4.90 -26.87
CA ILE A 334 -21.22 -5.85 -27.51
C ILE A 334 -20.39 -6.52 -26.39
N PRO A 335 -20.29 -7.86 -26.34
CA PRO A 335 -19.46 -8.54 -25.36
C PRO A 335 -17.99 -8.10 -25.41
N GLY A 336 -17.44 -7.69 -24.27
CA GLY A 336 -16.07 -7.20 -24.16
C GLY A 336 -15.89 -5.69 -24.44
N LEU A 337 -16.89 -5.02 -25.00
CA LEU A 337 -16.89 -3.56 -25.12
C LEU A 337 -17.12 -2.92 -23.75
N SER A 338 -16.38 -1.86 -23.46
CA SER A 338 -16.60 -1.04 -22.26
C SER A 338 -18.02 -0.49 -22.22
N SER A 339 -18.73 -0.69 -21.11
CA SER A 339 -20.08 -0.14 -20.90
C SER A 339 -20.06 1.38 -20.99
N PHE A 340 -21.14 2.01 -21.50
CA PHE A 340 -21.19 3.47 -21.59
C PHE A 340 -20.99 4.13 -20.23
N ILE A 341 -21.63 3.63 -19.18
CA ILE A 341 -21.36 4.02 -17.80
C ILE A 341 -20.37 3.02 -17.19
N THR A 342 -19.23 3.51 -16.76
CA THR A 342 -18.23 2.72 -16.03
C THR A 342 -18.71 2.51 -14.58
N PRO A 343 -18.90 1.26 -14.11
CA PRO A 343 -19.28 1.03 -12.72
C PRO A 343 -18.25 1.62 -11.74
N ASN A 344 -18.71 2.12 -10.58
CA ASN A 344 -17.82 2.73 -9.58
C ASN A 344 -16.65 1.83 -9.17
N SER A 345 -16.89 0.52 -9.03
CA SER A 345 -15.87 -0.48 -8.69
C SER A 345 -14.82 -0.74 -9.78
N SER A 346 -15.13 -0.36 -11.03
CA SER A 346 -14.24 -0.53 -12.21
C SER A 346 -13.69 0.79 -12.72
N PHE A 347 -14.12 1.92 -12.14
CA PHE A 347 -13.61 3.21 -12.54
C PHE A 347 -12.15 3.36 -12.12
N TYR A 348 -11.30 3.80 -13.05
CA TYR A 348 -9.86 3.88 -12.79
C TYR A 348 -9.55 4.80 -11.59
N ARG A 349 -8.53 4.40 -10.83
CA ARG A 349 -8.02 5.16 -9.71
C ARG A 349 -6.57 5.55 -9.94
N VAL A 350 -6.32 6.86 -10.00
CA VAL A 350 -4.97 7.47 -10.01
C VAL A 350 -4.98 8.63 -9.03
N ASP A 351 -4.10 8.62 -8.07
CA ASP A 351 -3.87 9.67 -7.05
C ASP A 351 -2.45 9.54 -6.47
N THR A 352 -2.00 10.53 -5.72
CA THR A 352 -0.71 10.51 -5.01
C THR A 352 -0.81 9.88 -3.63
N ALA A 353 -2.01 9.76 -3.06
CA ALA A 353 -2.23 9.30 -1.69
C ALA A 353 -1.83 7.82 -1.50
N ILE A 354 -0.98 7.51 -0.52
CA ILE A 354 -0.74 6.13 -0.06
C ILE A 354 -1.90 5.68 0.81
N VAL A 355 -2.36 6.55 1.69
CA VAL A 355 -3.55 6.34 2.50
C VAL A 355 -4.67 7.18 1.93
N VAL A 356 -5.78 6.55 1.59
CA VAL A 356 -6.96 7.27 1.09
C VAL A 356 -7.47 8.20 2.17
N PRO A 357 -7.63 9.51 1.90
CA PRO A 357 -8.24 10.43 2.85
C PRO A 357 -9.67 10.03 3.19
N GLU A 358 -9.97 9.93 4.47
CA GLU A 358 -11.30 9.66 5.00
C GLU A 358 -11.80 10.88 5.75
N ILE A 359 -12.67 11.66 5.10
CA ILE A 359 -13.18 12.91 5.66
C ILE A 359 -14.69 12.76 5.88
N ALA A 360 -15.11 12.78 7.15
CA ALA A 360 -16.54 12.84 7.47
C ALA A 360 -17.13 14.16 6.95
N PRO A 361 -18.31 14.17 6.33
CA PRO A 361 -18.96 15.39 5.83
C PRO A 361 -19.07 16.50 6.88
N ALA A 362 -19.32 16.14 8.14
CA ALA A 362 -19.40 17.10 9.25
C ALA A 362 -18.07 17.84 9.53
N ASN A 363 -16.94 17.25 9.13
CA ASN A 363 -15.59 17.83 9.33
C ASN A 363 -15.02 18.42 8.04
N TRP A 364 -15.74 18.30 6.92
CA TRP A 364 -15.28 18.82 5.66
C TRP A 364 -15.63 20.30 5.50
N GLN A 365 -14.67 21.06 5.02
CA GLN A 365 -14.84 22.46 4.66
C GLN A 365 -14.06 22.74 3.38
N LEU A 366 -14.61 23.59 2.52
CA LEU A 366 -13.93 24.13 1.35
C LEU A 366 -13.78 25.64 1.49
N ARG A 367 -12.56 26.13 1.36
CA ARG A 367 -12.27 27.57 1.26
C ARG A 367 -12.07 27.96 -0.20
N ILE A 368 -12.71 29.05 -0.64
CA ILE A 368 -12.44 29.70 -1.93
C ILE A 368 -11.95 31.12 -1.61
N HIS A 369 -10.71 31.44 -1.99
CA HIS A 369 -10.03 32.68 -1.62
C HIS A 369 -9.02 33.16 -2.68
N GLY A 370 -8.18 34.14 -2.33
CA GLY A 370 -7.14 34.69 -3.20
C GLY A 370 -7.63 35.89 -4.03
N MET A 371 -7.51 35.82 -5.35
CA MET A 371 -7.94 36.89 -6.25
C MET A 371 -9.46 36.89 -6.44
N VAL A 372 -10.21 37.00 -5.34
CA VAL A 372 -11.67 37.09 -5.29
C VAL A 372 -12.11 38.35 -4.57
N ARG A 373 -13.34 38.79 -4.79
CA ARG A 373 -13.94 39.93 -4.08
C ARG A 373 -14.41 39.54 -2.69
N LYS A 374 -14.90 38.31 -2.55
CA LYS A 374 -15.42 37.74 -1.30
C LYS A 374 -14.87 36.32 -1.15
N GLU A 375 -14.23 36.06 -0.03
CA GLU A 375 -13.87 34.69 0.33
C GLU A 375 -15.12 33.90 0.70
N LEU A 376 -15.16 32.63 0.30
CA LEU A 376 -16.23 31.70 0.66
C LEU A 376 -15.63 30.61 1.55
N MET A 377 -16.35 30.26 2.60
CA MET A 377 -16.11 29.08 3.42
C MET A 377 -17.38 28.24 3.39
N LEU A 378 -17.30 27.04 2.87
CA LEU A 378 -18.44 26.16 2.66
C LEU A 378 -18.29 24.90 3.51
N SER A 379 -19.27 24.58 4.32
CA SER A 379 -19.45 23.23 4.87
C SER A 379 -20.03 22.29 3.80
N PHE A 380 -20.01 21.00 4.05
CA PHE A 380 -20.66 20.03 3.16
C PHE A 380 -22.17 20.28 3.06
N GLU A 381 -22.80 20.68 4.18
CA GLU A 381 -24.21 21.02 4.21
C GLU A 381 -24.52 22.25 3.35
N ASP A 382 -23.66 23.29 3.38
CA ASP A 382 -23.80 24.44 2.50
C ASP A 382 -23.66 24.08 1.04
N LEU A 383 -22.77 23.12 0.72
CA LEU A 383 -22.54 22.66 -0.64
C LEU A 383 -23.76 21.93 -1.20
N ILE A 384 -24.34 20.99 -0.44
CA ILE A 384 -25.48 20.18 -0.92
C ILE A 384 -26.82 20.92 -0.90
N LYS A 385 -26.93 22.04 -0.17
CA LYS A 385 -28.11 22.94 -0.22
C LYS A 385 -28.17 23.80 -1.49
N ARG A 386 -27.08 23.86 -2.25
CA ARG A 386 -27.06 24.61 -3.51
C ARG A 386 -27.85 23.88 -4.60
N PRO A 387 -28.31 24.60 -5.65
CA PRO A 387 -28.86 23.94 -6.81
C PRO A 387 -27.81 23.01 -7.44
N LEU A 388 -27.98 21.69 -7.27
CA LEU A 388 -27.08 20.70 -7.84
C LEU A 388 -27.38 20.50 -9.33
N ILE A 389 -26.31 20.27 -10.11
CA ILE A 389 -26.38 19.88 -11.52
C ILE A 389 -25.91 18.44 -11.66
N GLU A 390 -26.53 17.75 -12.61
CA GLU A 390 -26.13 16.37 -12.93
C GLU A 390 -25.76 16.30 -14.42
N ASP A 391 -24.64 15.64 -14.72
CA ASP A 391 -24.20 15.42 -16.10
C ASP A 391 -23.35 14.17 -16.25
N TYR A 392 -23.22 13.65 -17.48
CA TYR A 392 -22.32 12.56 -17.84
C TYR A 392 -20.99 13.15 -18.31
N VAL A 393 -19.92 12.78 -17.62
CA VAL A 393 -18.58 13.25 -17.96
C VAL A 393 -17.59 12.10 -17.99
N THR A 394 -16.84 11.99 -19.07
CA THR A 394 -15.68 11.10 -19.17
C THR A 394 -14.45 11.79 -18.61
N LEU A 395 -13.83 11.17 -17.60
CA LEU A 395 -12.52 11.56 -17.08
C LEU A 395 -11.43 10.69 -17.69
N CYS A 396 -10.29 11.29 -18.00
CA CYS A 396 -9.10 10.62 -18.50
C CYS A 396 -7.87 11.05 -17.70
N CYS A 397 -7.03 10.10 -17.33
CA CYS A 397 -5.72 10.40 -16.76
C CYS A 397 -4.74 10.79 -17.86
N VAL A 398 -3.88 11.77 -17.63
CA VAL A 398 -2.82 12.13 -18.58
C VAL A 398 -1.82 10.99 -18.78
N SER A 399 -1.62 10.13 -17.78
CA SER A 399 -0.76 8.94 -17.88
C SER A 399 -1.39 7.78 -18.64
N ASN A 400 -2.60 7.95 -19.21
CA ASN A 400 -3.22 6.95 -20.05
C ASN A 400 -2.39 6.76 -21.33
N PRO A 401 -1.75 5.59 -21.56
CA PRO A 401 -1.09 5.33 -22.83
C PRO A 401 -2.12 5.10 -23.92
N VAL A 402 -1.71 5.12 -25.16
CA VAL A 402 -2.58 4.70 -26.29
C VAL A 402 -3.12 3.30 -25.98
N SER A 403 -4.42 3.09 -26.16
CA SER A 403 -5.15 1.88 -25.77
C SER A 403 -5.23 1.60 -24.27
N GLY A 404 -4.87 2.54 -23.42
CA GLY A 404 -4.78 2.34 -21.96
C GLY A 404 -6.12 2.32 -21.22
N PRO A 405 -6.11 1.84 -19.97
CA PRO A 405 -7.31 1.66 -19.15
C PRO A 405 -7.69 2.89 -18.31
N TYR A 406 -6.88 3.95 -18.30
CA TYR A 406 -7.05 5.08 -17.36
C TYR A 406 -8.04 6.13 -17.88
N ILE A 407 -9.20 5.66 -18.28
CA ILE A 407 -10.33 6.47 -18.76
C ILE A 407 -11.64 5.82 -18.30
N GLY A 408 -12.64 6.61 -17.96
CA GLY A 408 -13.96 6.13 -17.56
C GLY A 408 -15.02 7.20 -17.69
N ASN A 409 -16.25 6.79 -18.00
CA ASN A 409 -17.41 7.67 -18.10
C ASN A 409 -18.38 7.41 -16.96
N ALA A 410 -18.82 8.45 -16.28
CA ALA A 410 -19.75 8.34 -15.17
C ALA A 410 -20.77 9.48 -15.20
N LYS A 411 -21.87 9.26 -14.49
CA LYS A 411 -22.84 10.30 -14.18
C LYS A 411 -22.43 10.97 -12.86
N TRP A 412 -22.28 12.28 -12.89
CA TRP A 412 -21.82 13.08 -11.75
C TRP A 412 -22.92 14.01 -11.27
N LEU A 413 -23.04 14.17 -9.95
CA LEU A 413 -23.92 15.15 -9.32
C LEU A 413 -23.09 16.08 -8.44
N GLY A 414 -23.26 17.40 -8.60
CA GLY A 414 -22.52 18.36 -7.81
C GLY A 414 -23.02 19.79 -7.90
N ALA A 415 -22.42 20.67 -7.12
CA ALA A 415 -22.68 22.11 -7.22
C ALA A 415 -21.87 22.73 -8.37
N SER A 416 -22.50 23.62 -9.13
CA SER A 416 -21.85 24.34 -10.24
C SER A 416 -20.63 25.14 -9.74
N LEU A 417 -19.43 24.78 -10.22
CA LEU A 417 -18.21 25.51 -9.90
C LEU A 417 -18.29 26.96 -10.39
N ARG A 418 -18.82 27.18 -11.59
CA ARG A 418 -19.03 28.51 -12.15
C ARG A 418 -19.87 29.40 -11.23
N SER A 419 -20.96 28.88 -10.69
CA SER A 419 -21.82 29.65 -9.76
C SER A 419 -21.09 30.05 -8.49
N LEU A 420 -20.26 29.16 -7.94
CA LEU A 420 -19.44 29.43 -6.75
C LEU A 420 -18.39 30.52 -7.04
N LEU A 421 -17.72 30.43 -8.17
CA LEU A 421 -16.72 31.42 -8.60
C LEU A 421 -17.34 32.78 -8.91
N GLN A 422 -18.56 32.83 -9.47
CA GLN A 422 -19.32 34.04 -9.66
C GLN A 422 -19.71 34.69 -8.33
N GLU A 423 -20.13 33.89 -7.34
CA GLU A 423 -20.44 34.39 -5.99
C GLU A 423 -19.18 34.95 -5.29
N ALA A 424 -18.05 34.28 -5.41
CA ALA A 424 -16.76 34.76 -4.90
C ALA A 424 -16.31 36.03 -5.64
N GLY A 425 -16.67 36.18 -6.90
CA GLY A 425 -16.35 37.36 -7.73
C GLY A 425 -14.86 37.42 -8.07
N ILE A 426 -14.45 36.65 -9.09
CA ILE A 426 -13.06 36.60 -9.57
C ILE A 426 -12.57 37.99 -9.95
N LYS A 427 -11.40 38.39 -9.50
CA LYS A 427 -10.72 39.63 -9.88
C LYS A 427 -10.03 39.48 -11.23
N ALA A 428 -9.92 40.58 -11.94
CA ALA A 428 -9.21 40.63 -13.21
C ALA A 428 -7.74 40.19 -13.06
N GLY A 429 -7.23 39.48 -14.07
CA GLY A 429 -5.86 38.99 -14.11
C GLY A 429 -5.66 37.61 -13.43
N ALA A 430 -6.68 37.05 -12.79
CA ALA A 430 -6.62 35.66 -12.33
C ALA A 430 -6.78 34.72 -13.52
N ASP A 431 -5.88 33.76 -13.67
CA ASP A 431 -5.89 32.78 -14.75
C ASP A 431 -5.86 31.33 -14.28
N GLN A 432 -5.63 31.10 -12.96
CA GLN A 432 -5.54 29.77 -12.37
C GLN A 432 -6.43 29.63 -11.13
N LEU A 433 -7.12 28.50 -11.02
CA LEU A 433 -7.64 27.95 -9.77
C LEU A 433 -6.60 26.97 -9.23
N PHE A 434 -5.93 27.32 -8.16
CA PHE A 434 -5.00 26.43 -7.46
C PHE A 434 -5.77 25.64 -6.41
N CYS A 435 -6.09 24.40 -6.74
CA CYS A 435 -6.97 23.55 -5.95
C CYS A 435 -6.13 22.59 -5.09
N THR A 436 -6.41 22.53 -3.78
CA THR A 436 -5.67 21.68 -2.86
C THR A 436 -6.57 20.59 -2.26
N SER A 437 -6.08 19.37 -2.31
CA SER A 437 -6.66 18.18 -1.68
C SER A 437 -6.26 18.08 -0.21
N SER A 438 -7.00 17.32 0.56
CA SER A 438 -6.69 17.07 1.99
C SER A 438 -5.39 16.30 2.22
N ASP A 439 -4.93 15.51 1.23
CA ASP A 439 -3.63 14.80 1.24
C ASP A 439 -2.45 15.69 0.83
N GLY A 440 -2.72 16.97 0.51
CA GLY A 440 -1.70 17.94 0.08
C GLY A 440 -1.40 17.93 -1.41
N PHE A 441 -1.98 17.02 -2.20
CA PHE A 441 -1.94 17.14 -3.64
C PHE A 441 -2.56 18.46 -4.08
N ASN A 442 -1.98 19.11 -5.09
CA ASN A 442 -2.56 20.30 -5.68
C ASN A 442 -2.61 20.24 -7.20
N SER A 443 -3.63 20.88 -7.76
CA SER A 443 -3.86 21.01 -9.20
C SER A 443 -4.03 22.46 -9.60
N GLY A 444 -3.63 22.79 -10.81
CA GLY A 444 -3.82 24.12 -11.40
C GLY A 444 -4.84 24.05 -12.53
N THR A 445 -6.05 24.58 -12.33
CA THR A 445 -7.11 24.58 -13.35
C THR A 445 -7.21 25.95 -14.02
N PRO A 446 -7.27 26.05 -15.36
CA PRO A 446 -7.48 27.34 -16.03
C PRO A 446 -8.82 27.97 -15.64
N VAL A 447 -8.81 29.22 -15.16
CA VAL A 447 -10.02 29.98 -14.82
C VAL A 447 -10.94 30.10 -16.06
N ALA A 448 -10.37 30.36 -17.22
CA ALA A 448 -11.14 30.48 -18.48
C ALA A 448 -11.98 29.23 -18.74
N THR A 449 -11.38 28.03 -18.57
CA THR A 449 -12.06 26.75 -18.76
C THR A 449 -13.15 26.50 -17.72
N ALA A 450 -12.89 26.84 -16.45
CA ALA A 450 -13.90 26.71 -15.40
C ALA A 450 -15.09 27.64 -15.56
N MET A 451 -14.96 28.72 -16.35
CA MET A 451 -15.95 29.80 -16.52
C MET A 451 -16.59 29.85 -17.91
N ASP A 452 -16.20 29.00 -18.87
CA ASP A 452 -16.65 29.06 -20.26
C ASP A 452 -18.08 28.54 -20.49
N GLY A 453 -18.73 28.00 -19.48
CA GLY A 453 -20.11 27.52 -19.52
C GLY A 453 -20.28 26.02 -19.57
N ARG A 454 -19.18 25.25 -19.59
CA ARG A 454 -19.25 23.79 -19.38
C ARG A 454 -19.76 23.45 -17.99
N ASP A 455 -20.35 22.27 -17.84
CA ASP A 455 -20.87 21.80 -16.54
C ASP A 455 -19.73 21.36 -15.56
N ALA A 456 -18.79 22.30 -15.31
CA ALA A 456 -17.78 22.15 -14.27
C ALA A 456 -18.44 22.16 -12.89
N MET A 457 -18.10 21.18 -12.04
CA MET A 457 -18.77 21.01 -10.76
C MET A 457 -17.84 20.58 -9.61
N LEU A 458 -18.27 20.89 -8.39
CA LEU A 458 -17.85 20.20 -7.18
C LEU A 458 -18.77 19.01 -6.98
N ALA A 459 -18.35 17.85 -7.47
CA ALA A 459 -19.15 16.63 -7.43
C ALA A 459 -19.20 16.03 -6.03
N VAL A 460 -20.38 15.57 -5.62
CA VAL A 460 -20.67 14.90 -4.35
C VAL A 460 -21.22 13.49 -4.55
N ALA A 461 -21.60 13.14 -5.79
CA ALA A 461 -22.06 11.81 -6.16
C ALA A 461 -21.54 11.35 -7.51
N MET A 462 -21.54 10.04 -7.70
CA MET A 462 -21.10 9.34 -8.89
C MET A 462 -22.02 8.14 -9.14
N ASN A 463 -22.62 8.04 -10.33
CA ASN A 463 -23.50 6.96 -10.73
C ASN A 463 -24.64 6.68 -9.72
N ASP A 464 -25.40 7.71 -9.38
CA ASP A 464 -26.56 7.67 -8.48
C ASP A 464 -26.27 7.33 -7.02
N ALA A 465 -25.00 7.29 -6.62
CA ALA A 465 -24.57 7.04 -5.24
C ALA A 465 -23.65 8.15 -4.75
N PRO A 466 -23.57 8.43 -3.44
CA PRO A 466 -22.52 9.30 -2.89
C PRO A 466 -21.14 8.84 -3.39
N LEU A 467 -20.23 9.80 -3.60
CA LEU A 467 -18.88 9.48 -4.08
C LEU A 467 -18.25 8.34 -3.29
N PRO A 468 -17.68 7.31 -3.93
CA PRO A 468 -16.80 6.38 -3.22
C PRO A 468 -15.64 7.11 -2.57
N VAL A 469 -15.18 6.62 -1.40
CA VAL A 469 -14.11 7.27 -0.63
C VAL A 469 -12.85 7.42 -1.48
N GLU A 470 -12.47 6.38 -2.21
CA GLU A 470 -11.32 6.36 -3.13
C GLU A 470 -11.48 7.27 -4.35
N HIS A 471 -12.70 7.69 -4.67
CA HIS A 471 -13.01 8.61 -5.75
C HIS A 471 -13.22 10.05 -5.29
N GLY A 472 -12.94 10.36 -4.01
CA GLY A 472 -12.85 11.74 -3.54
C GLY A 472 -13.96 12.20 -2.60
N PHE A 473 -14.67 11.26 -1.91
CA PHE A 473 -15.66 11.63 -0.89
C PHE A 473 -15.06 12.57 0.18
N PRO A 474 -15.77 13.63 0.65
CA PRO A 474 -17.15 13.94 0.32
C PRO A 474 -17.33 14.82 -0.93
N ALA A 475 -16.27 15.45 -1.45
CA ALA A 475 -16.34 16.28 -2.64
C ALA A 475 -15.06 16.26 -3.47
N ARG A 476 -15.23 16.35 -4.80
CA ARG A 476 -14.14 16.43 -5.77
C ARG A 476 -14.46 17.41 -6.89
N LEU A 477 -13.43 17.87 -7.59
CA LEU A 477 -13.62 18.55 -8.88
C LEU A 477 -13.95 17.56 -10.00
N VAL A 478 -14.83 17.99 -10.90
CA VAL A 478 -15.07 17.38 -12.21
C VAL A 478 -15.24 18.51 -13.23
N ILE A 479 -14.28 18.62 -14.14
CA ILE A 479 -14.28 19.63 -15.20
C ILE A 479 -14.07 18.94 -16.54
N PRO A 480 -15.05 18.92 -17.44
CA PRO A 480 -14.94 18.25 -18.74
C PRO A 480 -13.82 18.83 -19.60
N GLY A 481 -13.15 17.99 -20.41
CA GLY A 481 -12.22 18.43 -21.44
C GLY A 481 -10.78 18.66 -21.00
N LEU A 482 -10.46 18.48 -19.71
CA LEU A 482 -9.10 18.55 -19.17
C LEU A 482 -8.68 17.23 -18.55
N TYR A 483 -7.41 16.87 -18.66
CA TYR A 483 -6.87 15.68 -17.97
C TYR A 483 -7.01 15.79 -16.44
N GLY A 484 -7.23 14.64 -15.79
CA GLY A 484 -7.65 14.58 -14.39
C GLY A 484 -6.72 15.24 -13.38
N TYR A 485 -5.40 15.36 -13.65
CA TYR A 485 -4.46 16.04 -12.75
C TYR A 485 -4.65 17.56 -12.69
N VAL A 486 -5.41 18.13 -13.61
CA VAL A 486 -5.78 19.55 -13.67
C VAL A 486 -7.24 19.76 -13.29
N SER A 487 -8.13 18.80 -13.66
CA SER A 487 -9.59 18.96 -13.63
C SER A 487 -10.31 18.21 -12.52
N ALA A 488 -9.61 17.31 -11.79
CA ALA A 488 -10.31 16.30 -11.01
C ALA A 488 -9.71 16.10 -9.61
N CYS A 489 -9.34 17.20 -8.94
CA CYS A 489 -8.83 17.18 -7.56
C CYS A 489 -9.82 16.49 -6.63
N LYS A 490 -9.41 15.34 -6.05
CA LYS A 490 -10.17 14.55 -5.10
C LYS A 490 -9.99 15.09 -3.69
N TRP A 491 -10.95 14.83 -2.80
CA TRP A 491 -10.90 15.27 -1.38
C TRP A 491 -10.56 16.76 -1.25
N ILE A 492 -11.12 17.56 -2.14
CA ILE A 492 -10.79 19.00 -2.25
C ILE A 492 -11.22 19.76 -1.01
N VAL A 493 -10.38 20.69 -0.57
CA VAL A 493 -10.59 21.46 0.66
C VAL A 493 -10.23 22.96 0.52
N ASP A 494 -9.54 23.31 -0.59
CA ASP A 494 -9.12 24.68 -0.82
C ASP A 494 -9.08 24.98 -2.33
N ILE A 495 -9.53 26.18 -2.70
CA ILE A 495 -9.41 26.75 -4.04
C ILE A 495 -8.87 28.17 -3.88
N GLU A 496 -7.60 28.37 -4.19
CA GLU A 496 -7.02 29.71 -4.32
C GLU A 496 -7.16 30.19 -5.76
N VAL A 497 -7.91 31.25 -5.97
CA VAL A 497 -7.96 31.96 -7.25
C VAL A 497 -6.68 32.78 -7.39
N THR A 498 -5.83 32.48 -8.37
CA THR A 498 -4.46 33.00 -8.46
C THR A 498 -4.01 33.09 -9.91
N THR A 499 -2.70 33.11 -10.16
CA THR A 499 -2.10 33.06 -11.49
C THR A 499 -1.11 31.90 -11.61
N TYR A 500 -0.89 31.38 -12.83
CA TYR A 500 0.15 30.39 -13.11
C TYR A 500 1.57 30.92 -12.81
N ALA A 501 1.75 32.23 -12.85
CA ALA A 501 3.02 32.85 -12.48
C ALA A 501 3.28 32.84 -10.97
N ALA A 502 2.22 32.91 -10.15
CA ALA A 502 2.34 32.93 -8.70
C ALA A 502 2.44 31.51 -8.10
N ASN A 503 1.65 30.57 -8.59
CA ASN A 503 1.56 29.23 -8.06
C ASN A 503 1.76 28.17 -9.15
N VAL A 504 2.72 27.26 -8.94
CA VAL A 504 2.97 26.15 -9.86
C VAL A 504 2.47 24.86 -9.21
N SER A 505 1.54 24.15 -9.87
CA SER A 505 0.92 22.94 -9.34
C SER A 505 1.88 21.73 -9.34
N TYR A 506 1.53 20.70 -8.56
CA TYR A 506 2.34 19.52 -8.28
C TYR A 506 2.94 18.87 -9.54
N TRP A 507 2.13 18.63 -10.57
CA TRP A 507 2.62 17.99 -11.80
C TRP A 507 3.27 18.98 -12.77
N ALA A 508 2.82 20.26 -12.79
CA ALA A 508 3.49 21.29 -13.58
C ALA A 508 4.93 21.53 -13.14
N GLN A 509 5.21 21.50 -11.81
CA GLN A 509 6.59 21.53 -11.29
C GLN A 509 7.46 20.36 -11.77
N ARG A 510 6.84 19.30 -12.32
CA ARG A 510 7.50 18.07 -12.79
C ARG A 510 7.52 17.94 -14.30
N GLY A 511 7.23 19.03 -15.00
CA GLY A 511 7.34 19.10 -16.47
C GLY A 511 6.06 18.75 -17.23
N TRP A 512 4.93 18.46 -16.54
CA TRP A 512 3.65 18.25 -17.21
C TRP A 512 2.99 19.56 -17.61
N ASP A 513 2.21 19.53 -18.68
CA ASP A 513 1.47 20.68 -19.20
C ASP A 513 0.54 21.29 -18.14
N PRO A 514 0.66 22.57 -17.79
CA PRO A 514 -0.18 23.21 -16.79
C PRO A 514 -1.65 23.37 -17.21
N GLN A 515 -1.99 23.33 -18.49
CA GLN A 515 -3.34 23.51 -19.01
C GLN A 515 -4.05 22.21 -19.38
N ALA A 516 -3.31 21.23 -19.86
CA ALA A 516 -3.68 19.83 -20.04
C ALA A 516 -5.03 19.54 -20.73
N PRO A 517 -5.32 20.11 -21.92
CA PRO A 517 -6.52 19.77 -22.68
C PRO A 517 -6.45 18.30 -23.14
N ILE A 518 -7.57 17.57 -23.01
CA ILE A 518 -7.65 16.19 -23.48
C ILE A 518 -7.50 16.13 -24.99
N LYS A 519 -6.63 15.24 -25.47
CA LYS A 519 -6.45 14.93 -26.89
C LYS A 519 -7.62 14.10 -27.42
N THR A 520 -7.93 14.27 -28.71
CA THR A 520 -8.91 13.45 -29.44
C THR A 520 -8.30 12.08 -29.69
N GLU A 521 -8.89 11.02 -29.12
CA GLU A 521 -8.35 9.66 -29.17
C GLU A 521 -9.44 8.60 -29.26
N SER A 522 -9.00 7.38 -29.58
CA SER A 522 -9.84 6.19 -29.62
C SER A 522 -9.14 5.00 -28.98
N ARG A 523 -9.92 3.98 -28.65
CA ARG A 523 -9.43 2.69 -28.14
C ARG A 523 -10.23 1.56 -28.76
N ILE A 524 -9.57 0.47 -29.11
CA ILE A 524 -10.19 -0.78 -29.54
C ILE A 524 -10.34 -1.68 -28.31
N ASP A 525 -11.58 -2.01 -27.94
CA ASP A 525 -11.87 -2.89 -26.82
C ASP A 525 -12.00 -4.37 -27.29
N VAL A 526 -12.56 -4.57 -28.47
CA VAL A 526 -12.72 -5.89 -29.11
C VAL A 526 -12.42 -5.80 -30.60
N PRO A 527 -11.82 -6.88 -31.17
CA PRO A 527 -11.27 -8.07 -30.49
C PRO A 527 -10.00 -7.74 -29.70
N THR A 528 -9.68 -8.54 -28.68
CA THR A 528 -8.45 -8.36 -27.87
C THR A 528 -7.20 -9.02 -28.49
N GLY A 529 -7.36 -9.76 -29.57
CA GLY A 529 -6.29 -10.56 -30.17
C GLY A 529 -5.97 -11.89 -29.45
N ALA A 530 -6.59 -12.14 -28.29
CA ALA A 530 -6.34 -13.34 -27.48
C ALA A 530 -6.86 -14.63 -28.15
N ASN A 531 -7.94 -14.54 -28.92
CA ASN A 531 -8.56 -15.67 -29.59
C ASN A 531 -8.38 -15.56 -31.11
N PRO A 532 -8.08 -16.65 -31.80
CA PRO A 532 -8.02 -16.67 -33.26
C PRO A 532 -9.41 -16.48 -33.87
N ILE A 533 -9.45 -15.77 -34.99
CA ILE A 533 -10.63 -15.54 -35.81
C ILE A 533 -10.66 -16.57 -36.94
N LYS A 534 -11.80 -17.17 -37.26
CA LYS A 534 -11.93 -18.05 -38.40
C LYS A 534 -12.06 -17.25 -39.70
N ALA A 535 -11.41 -17.70 -40.76
CA ALA A 535 -11.57 -17.10 -42.08
C ALA A 535 -13.04 -17.14 -42.51
N GLY A 536 -13.56 -16.01 -43.03
CA GLY A 536 -14.98 -15.84 -43.37
C GLY A 536 -15.90 -15.56 -42.17
N GLN A 537 -15.38 -15.44 -40.96
CA GLN A 537 -16.16 -15.04 -39.82
C GLN A 537 -16.45 -13.53 -39.87
N ARG A 538 -17.68 -13.14 -39.52
CA ARG A 538 -18.01 -11.76 -39.26
C ARG A 538 -17.63 -11.39 -37.83
N VAL A 539 -16.82 -10.35 -37.66
CA VAL A 539 -16.25 -9.94 -36.38
C VAL A 539 -16.57 -8.46 -36.12
N SER A 540 -17.18 -8.19 -34.99
CA SER A 540 -17.34 -6.81 -34.54
C SER A 540 -16.01 -6.27 -34.02
N ILE A 541 -15.44 -5.28 -34.67
CA ILE A 541 -14.36 -4.45 -34.15
C ILE A 541 -15.02 -3.26 -33.48
N ALA A 542 -14.86 -3.14 -32.15
CA ALA A 542 -15.59 -2.10 -31.41
C ALA A 542 -14.73 -1.51 -30.28
N GLY A 543 -15.09 -0.32 -29.87
CA GLY A 543 -14.36 0.40 -28.83
C GLY A 543 -15.01 1.71 -28.45
N VAL A 544 -14.23 2.59 -27.83
CA VAL A 544 -14.64 3.93 -27.40
C VAL A 544 -13.73 4.98 -28.05
N ALA A 545 -14.28 6.16 -28.31
CA ALA A 545 -13.54 7.33 -28.76
C ALA A 545 -13.97 8.55 -27.94
N TRP A 546 -13.06 9.49 -27.71
CA TRP A 546 -13.31 10.64 -26.85
C TRP A 546 -12.60 11.90 -27.33
N ALA A 547 -13.27 13.01 -27.11
CA ALA A 547 -12.79 14.38 -27.28
C ALA A 547 -13.74 15.27 -26.46
N GLN A 548 -13.65 15.21 -25.14
CA GLN A 548 -14.58 15.91 -24.26
C GLN A 548 -14.58 17.41 -24.57
N HIS A 549 -15.75 18.00 -24.48
CA HIS A 549 -16.04 19.38 -24.81
C HIS A 549 -15.84 19.78 -26.31
N LYS A 550 -15.53 18.78 -27.15
CA LYS A 550 -15.54 18.91 -28.62
C LYS A 550 -16.56 17.95 -29.23
N GLY A 551 -16.62 16.71 -28.71
CA GLY A 551 -17.44 15.61 -29.21
C GLY A 551 -16.78 14.87 -30.37
N ILE A 552 -17.16 13.59 -30.56
CA ILE A 552 -16.68 12.74 -31.66
C ILE A 552 -17.62 12.83 -32.85
N GLU A 553 -17.08 13.13 -34.04
CA GLU A 553 -17.79 13.17 -35.32
C GLU A 553 -17.70 11.85 -36.07
N ALA A 554 -16.52 11.25 -36.14
CA ALA A 554 -16.26 10.03 -36.89
C ALA A 554 -15.24 9.11 -36.18
N VAL A 555 -15.35 7.82 -36.45
CA VAL A 555 -14.29 6.83 -36.18
C VAL A 555 -14.11 5.99 -37.44
N GLU A 556 -12.88 5.77 -37.81
CA GLU A 556 -12.52 4.93 -38.95
C GLU A 556 -11.61 3.79 -38.46
N VAL A 557 -11.78 2.64 -39.10
CA VAL A 557 -11.04 1.40 -38.83
C VAL A 557 -10.36 0.93 -40.10
N ARG A 558 -9.13 0.45 -40.01
CA ARG A 558 -8.46 -0.29 -41.08
C ARG A 558 -7.89 -1.59 -40.56
N VAL A 559 -7.82 -2.59 -41.43
CA VAL A 559 -7.29 -3.93 -41.12
C VAL A 559 -6.18 -4.26 -42.12
N GLY A 560 -5.03 -4.73 -41.61
CA GLY A 560 -3.92 -5.19 -42.42
C GLY A 560 -3.31 -4.12 -43.35
N GLY A 561 -3.35 -2.85 -42.97
CA GLY A 561 -2.85 -1.75 -43.80
C GLY A 561 -3.75 -1.40 -45.01
N GLY A 562 -4.99 -1.92 -45.07
CA GLY A 562 -5.96 -1.62 -46.11
C GLY A 562 -6.53 -0.20 -46.02
N SER A 563 -7.66 0.03 -46.70
CA SER A 563 -8.37 1.30 -46.66
C SER A 563 -9.01 1.57 -45.31
N TRP A 564 -9.11 2.85 -44.93
CA TRP A 564 -9.91 3.28 -43.79
C TRP A 564 -11.40 3.13 -44.10
N ASN A 565 -12.14 2.54 -43.20
CA ASN A 565 -13.58 2.29 -43.30
C ASN A 565 -14.29 2.94 -42.12
N GLN A 566 -15.43 3.58 -42.41
CA GLN A 566 -16.25 4.27 -41.43
C GLN A 566 -16.86 3.27 -40.43
N ALA A 567 -16.69 3.51 -39.14
CA ALA A 567 -17.39 2.78 -38.08
C ALA A 567 -18.76 3.41 -37.80
N THR A 568 -19.71 2.60 -37.37
CA THR A 568 -21.01 3.07 -36.88
C THR A 568 -20.85 3.59 -35.45
N LEU A 569 -21.28 4.81 -35.20
CA LEU A 569 -21.18 5.46 -33.90
C LEU A 569 -22.46 5.27 -33.09
N ALA A 570 -22.32 4.96 -31.80
CA ALA A 570 -23.40 4.99 -30.83
C ALA A 570 -23.96 6.42 -30.66
N THR A 571 -25.18 6.55 -30.17
CA THR A 571 -25.73 7.84 -29.73
C THR A 571 -25.10 8.26 -28.41
N VAL A 572 -25.09 9.56 -28.11
CA VAL A 572 -24.57 10.09 -26.83
C VAL A 572 -25.47 11.19 -26.28
N PRO A 573 -25.56 11.36 -24.95
CA PRO A 573 -26.37 12.42 -24.33
C PRO A 573 -25.74 13.81 -24.45
N GLY A 574 -24.42 13.89 -24.66
CA GLY A 574 -23.67 15.14 -24.71
C GLY A 574 -22.28 14.97 -25.33
N ILE A 575 -21.55 16.08 -25.43
CA ILE A 575 -20.21 16.14 -26.03
C ILE A 575 -19.10 15.83 -25.01
N ASP A 576 -19.42 15.75 -23.72
CA ASP A 576 -18.46 15.57 -22.64
C ASP A 576 -18.26 14.09 -22.24
N THR A 577 -18.89 13.17 -23.01
CA THR A 577 -18.78 11.74 -22.84
C THR A 577 -17.89 11.10 -23.93
N TRP A 578 -17.34 9.94 -23.63
CA TRP A 578 -16.86 9.07 -24.69
C TRP A 578 -18.03 8.59 -25.56
N ARG A 579 -17.74 8.09 -26.75
CA ARG A 579 -18.68 7.56 -27.70
C ARG A 579 -18.28 6.16 -28.09
N GLN A 580 -19.13 5.17 -27.90
CA GLN A 580 -18.92 3.82 -28.39
C GLN A 580 -19.05 3.81 -29.93
N TRP A 581 -18.30 2.91 -30.56
CA TRP A 581 -18.30 2.69 -31.99
C TRP A 581 -18.14 1.23 -32.34
N VAL A 582 -18.62 0.79 -33.52
CA VAL A 582 -18.49 -0.57 -34.03
C VAL A 582 -18.29 -0.55 -35.55
N TYR A 583 -17.39 -1.40 -36.00
CA TYR A 583 -17.19 -1.74 -37.41
C TYR A 583 -17.31 -3.24 -37.57
N GLU A 584 -18.25 -3.70 -38.44
CA GLU A 584 -18.43 -5.11 -38.76
C GLU A 584 -17.43 -5.55 -39.84
N TRP A 585 -16.39 -6.25 -39.42
CA TRP A 585 -15.37 -6.76 -40.33
C TRP A 585 -15.73 -8.14 -40.82
N ASP A 586 -15.75 -8.30 -42.15
CA ASP A 586 -15.80 -9.61 -42.80
C ASP A 586 -14.36 -10.14 -42.93
N ALA A 587 -14.01 -11.16 -42.14
CA ALA A 587 -12.70 -11.76 -42.12
C ALA A 587 -12.49 -12.76 -43.29
N SER A 588 -13.13 -12.52 -44.43
CA SER A 588 -12.92 -13.29 -45.69
C SER A 588 -11.54 -12.97 -46.30
N VAL A 589 -10.50 -13.21 -45.50
CA VAL A 589 -9.11 -12.97 -45.85
C VAL A 589 -8.29 -14.26 -45.70
N ARG A 590 -7.10 -14.29 -46.29
CA ARG A 590 -6.21 -15.46 -46.15
C ARG A 590 -5.82 -15.66 -44.67
N PRO A 591 -5.62 -16.90 -44.21
CA PRO A 591 -5.05 -17.14 -42.89
C PRO A 591 -3.74 -16.39 -42.72
N GLY A 592 -3.57 -15.76 -41.55
CA GLY A 592 -2.41 -14.91 -41.25
C GLY A 592 -2.62 -13.99 -40.08
N THR A 593 -1.65 -13.13 -39.85
CA THR A 593 -1.70 -12.10 -38.78
C THR A 593 -2.08 -10.74 -39.39
N TYR A 594 -3.04 -10.09 -38.80
CA TYR A 594 -3.54 -8.79 -39.24
C TYR A 594 -3.45 -7.78 -38.10
N LEU A 595 -3.05 -6.55 -38.44
CA LEU A 595 -3.09 -5.42 -37.53
C LEU A 595 -4.41 -4.66 -37.75
N ILE A 596 -5.17 -4.47 -36.69
CA ILE A 596 -6.35 -3.61 -36.66
C ILE A 596 -5.93 -2.27 -36.08
N GLU A 597 -6.33 -1.18 -36.73
CA GLU A 597 -6.07 0.20 -36.30
C GLU A 597 -7.36 0.99 -36.32
N ALA A 598 -7.49 1.95 -35.40
CA ALA A 598 -8.60 2.90 -35.40
C ALA A 598 -8.09 4.34 -35.28
N ARG A 599 -8.90 5.30 -35.76
CA ARG A 599 -8.68 6.73 -35.54
C ARG A 599 -9.99 7.45 -35.37
N ALA A 600 -10.02 8.45 -34.50
CA ALA A 600 -11.19 9.29 -34.27
C ALA A 600 -11.02 10.66 -34.93
N THR A 601 -12.13 11.26 -35.37
CA THR A 601 -12.21 12.66 -35.77
C THR A 601 -13.20 13.36 -34.85
N ASP A 602 -12.83 14.48 -34.27
CA ASP A 602 -13.72 15.29 -33.42
C ASP A 602 -14.53 16.28 -34.25
N LYS A 603 -15.56 16.88 -33.64
CA LYS A 603 -16.47 17.83 -34.33
C LYS A 603 -15.80 19.14 -34.73
N THR A 604 -14.57 19.41 -34.34
CA THR A 604 -13.78 20.55 -34.85
C THR A 604 -13.08 20.20 -36.17
N GLY A 605 -13.17 18.94 -36.62
CA GLY A 605 -12.53 18.45 -37.82
C GLY A 605 -11.11 17.91 -37.60
N TYR A 606 -10.60 17.91 -36.34
CA TYR A 606 -9.30 17.35 -36.05
C TYR A 606 -9.37 15.82 -36.03
N THR A 607 -8.52 15.17 -36.81
CA THR A 607 -8.38 13.71 -36.84
C THR A 607 -7.17 13.29 -35.99
N GLN A 608 -7.36 12.27 -35.19
CA GLN A 608 -6.34 11.65 -34.36
C GLN A 608 -5.04 11.38 -35.16
N THR A 609 -3.89 11.74 -34.63
CA THR A 609 -2.61 11.60 -35.31
C THR A 609 -2.09 10.16 -35.27
N ALA A 610 -1.33 9.77 -36.31
CA ALA A 610 -0.60 8.52 -36.33
C ALA A 610 0.69 8.56 -35.49
N LEU A 611 1.18 9.76 -35.14
CA LEU A 611 2.44 9.94 -34.41
C LEU A 611 2.29 9.40 -32.99
N GLN A 612 3.05 8.34 -32.70
CA GLN A 612 3.09 7.73 -31.36
C GLN A 612 3.94 8.59 -30.43
N GLU A 613 3.35 9.11 -29.39
CA GLU A 613 4.02 9.85 -28.33
C GLU A 613 3.68 9.27 -26.96
N PRO A 614 4.62 9.29 -26.00
CA PRO A 614 4.35 8.89 -24.63
C PRO A 614 3.39 9.88 -23.93
N PRO A 615 2.83 9.50 -22.77
CA PRO A 615 1.95 10.38 -22.01
C PRO A 615 2.56 11.72 -21.58
N GLU A 616 3.86 11.75 -21.27
CA GLU A 616 4.55 12.98 -20.85
C GLU A 616 5.02 13.79 -22.09
N PRO A 617 4.81 15.12 -22.14
CA PRO A 617 4.32 15.99 -21.06
C PRO A 617 2.80 16.25 -21.07
N ASN A 618 2.06 15.92 -22.14
CA ASN A 618 0.71 16.45 -22.39
C ASN A 618 -0.31 15.41 -22.85
N GLY A 619 -0.11 14.14 -22.49
CA GLY A 619 -0.95 13.01 -22.90
C GLY A 619 -0.37 12.25 -24.10
N ALA A 620 -0.57 10.93 -24.13
CA ALA A 620 -0.18 10.08 -25.25
C ALA A 620 -0.84 10.50 -26.55
N SER A 621 -0.28 10.11 -27.68
CA SER A 621 -0.92 10.20 -28.99
C SER A 621 -0.54 9.01 -29.88
N GLY A 622 -1.31 8.75 -30.92
CA GLY A 622 -1.10 7.64 -31.86
C GLY A 622 -2.35 6.81 -32.07
N TYR A 623 -2.37 5.98 -33.11
CA TYR A 623 -3.49 5.09 -33.35
C TYR A 623 -3.48 3.93 -32.38
N PRO A 624 -4.62 3.54 -31.77
CA PRO A 624 -4.75 2.25 -31.08
C PRO A 624 -4.60 1.11 -32.09
N THR A 625 -3.87 0.07 -31.69
CA THR A 625 -3.60 -1.09 -32.53
C THR A 625 -3.89 -2.39 -31.80
N VAL A 626 -4.47 -3.36 -32.49
CA VAL A 626 -4.66 -4.73 -32.01
C VAL A 626 -4.22 -5.73 -33.06
N GLN A 627 -3.37 -6.65 -32.71
CA GLN A 627 -2.95 -7.74 -33.58
C GLN A 627 -3.88 -8.94 -33.41
N VAL A 628 -4.42 -9.45 -34.51
CA VAL A 628 -5.30 -10.62 -34.53
C VAL A 628 -4.75 -11.70 -35.45
N SER A 629 -5.03 -12.98 -35.15
CA SER A 629 -4.70 -14.11 -35.98
C SER A 629 -5.97 -14.63 -36.67
N VAL A 630 -5.94 -14.75 -38.00
CA VAL A 630 -6.99 -15.41 -38.79
C VAL A 630 -6.53 -16.81 -39.15
N GLN A 631 -7.35 -17.81 -38.85
CA GLN A 631 -7.10 -19.22 -39.12
C GLN A 631 -8.11 -19.75 -40.15
N ALA A 632 -7.73 -20.82 -40.82
CA ALA A 632 -8.57 -21.47 -41.84
C ALA A 632 -9.88 -22.01 -41.26
#